data_3c2e7bf82e55d5398b577d682b6079ce
#
_entry.id   3c2e7bf82e55d5398b577d682b6079ce
#
_cell.length_a   1.000
_cell.length_b   1.000
_cell.length_c   1.000
_cell.angle_alpha   90.00
_cell.angle_beta   90.00
_cell.angle_gamma   90.00
#
_symmetry.space_group_name_H-M   'P 1'
#
loop_
_entity.id
_entity.type
_entity.pdbx_description
1 polymer ?
#
loop_
_entity_poly.entity_id
_entity_poly.type
_entity_poly.pdbx_seq_one_letter_code
_entity_poly.pdbx_strand_id
1 'polypeptide(L)'
;CNLRCRWCDTPQAFTGGTRMSLEDVLAAALATGTPLVELTGGEPLLQKGVLPLMTALADAGRTVLIETSGERDIGPVDPRVHRIMDLKAPGSGEHERNRWANIPLLTQRDEVKFVLSHREDYEWARAVIREHALDQRVASVLMSCVFNELAPRDLVAWVMEDALPVRVQL
;
A
#
# COMPACT_ATOMS: atom_id res chain seq x y z
N CYS A 1 -12.49 2.07 -5.30
CA CYS A 1 -11.25 2.81 -5.63
C CYS A 1 -11.54 3.94 -6.62
N ASN A 2 -10.83 5.04 -6.49
CA ASN A 2 -10.90 6.20 -7.39
C ASN A 2 -9.77 6.22 -8.45
N LEU A 3 -8.87 5.25 -8.42
CA LEU A 3 -7.85 5.01 -9.43
C LEU A 3 -8.32 3.94 -10.44
N ARG A 4 -7.67 3.90 -11.60
CA ARG A 4 -7.94 2.95 -12.69
C ARG A 4 -6.62 2.40 -13.24
N CYS A 5 -5.80 1.83 -12.33
CA CYS A 5 -4.53 1.24 -12.70
C CYS A 5 -4.70 0.20 -13.81
N ARG A 6 -3.82 0.21 -14.80
CA ARG A 6 -3.89 -0.65 -15.98
C ARG A 6 -3.91 -2.15 -15.63
N TRP A 7 -3.22 -2.53 -14.58
CA TRP A 7 -3.12 -3.92 -14.10
C TRP A 7 -3.86 -4.18 -12.79
N CYS A 8 -4.97 -3.43 -12.53
CA CYS A 8 -5.73 -3.63 -11.30
C CYS A 8 -6.24 -5.08 -11.21
N ASP A 9 -5.85 -5.77 -10.16
CA ASP A 9 -6.26 -7.16 -9.86
C ASP A 9 -7.60 -7.23 -9.11
N THR A 10 -8.12 -6.10 -8.64
CA THR A 10 -9.33 -5.99 -7.83
C THR A 10 -10.39 -5.07 -8.46
N PRO A 11 -10.72 -5.20 -9.76
CA PRO A 11 -11.70 -4.31 -10.42
C PRO A 11 -13.10 -4.41 -9.82
N GLN A 12 -13.46 -5.52 -9.18
CA GLN A 12 -14.71 -5.70 -8.44
C GLN A 12 -14.86 -4.70 -7.28
N ALA A 13 -13.76 -4.15 -6.76
CA ALA A 13 -13.79 -3.13 -5.70
C ALA A 13 -14.11 -1.71 -6.21
N PHE A 14 -14.34 -1.52 -7.52
CA PHE A 14 -14.73 -0.23 -8.07
C PHE A 14 -16.19 0.12 -7.77
N THR A 15 -17.05 -0.88 -7.73
CA THR A 15 -18.50 -0.72 -7.55
C THR A 15 -19.06 -1.87 -6.73
N GLY A 16 -20.28 -1.67 -6.22
CA GLY A 16 -20.96 -2.72 -5.43
C GLY A 16 -20.52 -2.71 -3.95
N GLY A 17 -20.62 -3.89 -3.34
CA GLY A 17 -20.37 -4.08 -1.92
C GLY A 17 -21.62 -4.02 -1.07
N THR A 18 -21.53 -4.55 0.15
CA THR A 18 -22.59 -4.52 1.14
C THR A 18 -22.30 -3.45 2.17
N ARG A 19 -23.27 -2.57 2.44
CA ARG A 19 -23.14 -1.59 3.52
C ARG A 19 -23.25 -2.29 4.87
N MET A 20 -22.29 -2.02 5.73
CA MET A 20 -22.27 -2.49 7.11
C MET A 20 -22.05 -1.31 8.05
N SER A 21 -22.54 -1.39 9.27
CA SER A 21 -22.19 -0.43 10.31
C SER A 21 -20.74 -0.64 10.77
N LEU A 22 -20.15 0.39 11.37
CA LEU A 22 -18.81 0.25 11.94
C LEU A 22 -18.78 -0.82 13.03
N GLU A 23 -19.83 -0.87 13.83
CA GLU A 23 -20.00 -1.84 14.91
C GLU A 23 -20.06 -3.28 14.38
N ASP A 24 -20.78 -3.51 13.29
CA ASP A 24 -20.87 -4.84 12.67
C ASP A 24 -19.52 -5.29 12.09
N VAL A 25 -18.79 -4.39 11.41
CA VAL A 25 -17.47 -4.69 10.85
C VAL A 25 -16.47 -4.96 11.98
N LEU A 26 -16.48 -4.14 13.02
CA LEU A 26 -15.62 -4.33 14.19
C LEU A 26 -15.92 -5.66 14.89
N ALA A 27 -17.18 -5.96 15.14
CA ALA A 27 -17.60 -7.21 15.77
C ALA A 27 -17.19 -8.44 14.94
N ALA A 28 -17.39 -8.38 13.61
CA ALA A 28 -16.98 -9.44 12.71
C ALA A 28 -15.47 -9.67 12.71
N ALA A 29 -14.69 -8.60 12.66
CA ALA A 29 -13.23 -8.68 12.71
C ALA A 29 -12.73 -9.26 14.06
N LEU A 30 -13.30 -8.83 15.18
CA LEU A 30 -12.92 -9.33 16.50
C LEU A 30 -13.31 -10.80 16.72
N ALA A 31 -14.43 -11.23 16.14
CA ALA A 31 -14.92 -12.62 16.24
C ALA A 31 -13.98 -13.64 15.57
N THR A 32 -13.14 -13.23 14.63
CA THR A 32 -12.13 -14.12 14.01
C THR A 32 -11.07 -14.61 15.00
N GLY A 33 -10.85 -13.88 16.09
CA GLY A 33 -9.78 -14.15 17.05
C GLY A 33 -8.36 -13.87 16.55
N THR A 34 -8.19 -13.48 15.28
CA THR A 34 -6.85 -13.20 14.71
C THR A 34 -6.23 -11.95 15.34
N PRO A 35 -4.92 -11.97 15.66
CA PRO A 35 -4.23 -10.81 16.23
C PRO A 35 -3.97 -9.70 15.20
N LEU A 36 -3.95 -10.05 13.91
CA LEU A 36 -3.63 -9.16 12.79
C LEU A 36 -4.89 -8.88 11.97
N VAL A 37 -5.14 -7.60 11.66
CA VAL A 37 -6.22 -7.15 10.77
C VAL A 37 -5.64 -6.19 9.76
N GLU A 38 -5.86 -6.48 8.49
CA GLU A 38 -5.48 -5.61 7.39
C GLU A 38 -6.71 -5.01 6.71
N LEU A 39 -6.70 -3.69 6.57
CA LEU A 39 -7.72 -2.95 5.83
C LEU A 39 -7.20 -2.67 4.43
N THR A 40 -7.88 -3.20 3.46
CA THR A 40 -7.53 -3.09 2.05
C THR A 40 -8.81 -2.98 1.19
N GLY A 41 -8.74 -3.28 -0.10
CA GLY A 41 -9.88 -3.30 -1.01
C GLY A 41 -9.56 -2.53 -2.29
N GLY A 42 -10.35 -1.53 -2.66
CA GLY A 42 -9.97 -0.54 -3.66
C GLY A 42 -9.07 0.53 -3.03
N GLU A 43 -9.67 1.59 -2.46
CA GLU A 43 -8.96 2.56 -1.63
C GLU A 43 -9.71 2.69 -0.30
N PRO A 44 -9.17 2.15 0.79
CA PRO A 44 -9.85 2.14 2.08
C PRO A 44 -10.08 3.55 2.66
N LEU A 45 -9.16 4.50 2.40
CA LEU A 45 -9.29 5.88 2.90
C LEU A 45 -10.43 6.66 2.26
N LEU A 46 -11.12 6.11 1.25
CA LEU A 46 -12.39 6.67 0.74
C LEU A 46 -13.59 6.36 1.65
N GLN A 47 -13.50 5.35 2.52
CA GLN A 47 -14.58 4.94 3.40
C GLN A 47 -14.62 5.85 4.64
N LYS A 48 -15.76 6.49 4.87
CA LYS A 48 -15.92 7.45 6.00
C LYS A 48 -15.67 6.83 7.37
N GLY A 49 -15.93 5.53 7.53
CA GLY A 49 -15.76 4.80 8.79
C GLY A 49 -14.38 4.18 8.99
N VAL A 50 -13.45 4.28 8.03
CA VAL A 50 -12.17 3.53 8.11
C VAL A 50 -11.26 4.02 9.22
N LEU A 51 -11.15 5.33 9.42
CA LEU A 51 -10.29 5.91 10.47
C LEU A 51 -10.75 5.48 11.87
N PRO A 52 -12.03 5.68 12.27
CA PRO A 52 -12.49 5.20 13.57
C PRO A 52 -12.47 3.68 13.70
N LEU A 53 -12.65 2.91 12.62
CA LEU A 53 -12.50 1.46 12.65
C LEU A 53 -11.07 1.02 13.01
N MET A 54 -10.05 1.64 12.37
CA MET A 54 -8.65 1.36 12.66
C MET A 54 -8.31 1.65 14.13
N THR A 55 -8.76 2.80 14.64
CA THR A 55 -8.57 3.16 16.06
C THR A 55 -9.23 2.15 16.99
N ALA A 56 -10.49 1.76 16.71
CA ALA A 56 -11.21 0.79 17.54
C ALA A 56 -10.56 -0.61 17.54
N LEU A 57 -10.03 -1.06 16.40
CA LEU A 57 -9.27 -2.32 16.31
C LEU A 57 -7.97 -2.25 17.10
N ALA A 58 -7.24 -1.14 17.01
CA ALA A 58 -6.02 -0.92 17.80
C ALA A 58 -6.31 -0.85 19.30
N ASP A 59 -7.41 -0.19 19.71
CA ASP A 59 -7.87 -0.14 21.09
C ASP A 59 -8.25 -1.54 21.63
N ALA A 60 -8.78 -2.40 20.75
CA ALA A 60 -9.05 -3.80 21.06
C ALA A 60 -7.79 -4.70 21.06
N GLY A 61 -6.59 -4.12 20.97
CA GLY A 61 -5.31 -4.83 21.03
C GLY A 61 -4.94 -5.58 19.75
N ARG A 62 -5.54 -5.25 18.61
CA ARG A 62 -5.17 -5.83 17.31
C ARG A 62 -3.97 -5.11 16.73
N THR A 63 -3.10 -5.84 16.04
CA THR A 63 -2.15 -5.25 15.09
C THR A 63 -2.92 -4.88 13.84
N VAL A 64 -2.91 -3.60 13.48
CA VAL A 64 -3.71 -3.08 12.35
C VAL A 64 -2.78 -2.61 11.24
N LEU A 65 -3.05 -3.10 10.03
CA LEU A 65 -2.40 -2.65 8.80
C LEU A 65 -3.42 -1.96 7.89
N ILE A 66 -2.96 -1.06 7.06
CA ILE A 66 -3.73 -0.49 5.95
C ILE A 66 -2.90 -0.50 4.68
N GLU A 67 -3.41 -1.14 3.61
CA GLU A 67 -2.90 -0.95 2.25
C GLU A 67 -3.65 0.21 1.58
N THR A 68 -2.92 1.25 1.18
CA THR A 68 -3.49 2.43 0.51
C THR A 68 -2.72 2.75 -0.76
N SER A 69 -3.43 3.27 -1.75
CA SER A 69 -2.82 3.75 -3.01
C SER A 69 -1.93 5.00 -2.83
N GLY A 70 -1.91 5.60 -1.63
CA GLY A 70 -1.14 6.82 -1.36
C GLY A 70 -1.69 8.09 -2.03
N GLU A 71 -2.82 8.04 -2.71
CA GLU A 71 -3.47 9.22 -3.32
C GLU A 71 -4.17 10.10 -2.28
N ARG A 72 -4.64 9.48 -1.18
CA ARG A 72 -5.30 10.19 -0.08
C ARG A 72 -4.30 10.61 0.98
N ASP A 73 -4.68 11.61 1.77
CA ASP A 73 -3.92 12.04 2.94
C ASP A 73 -3.87 10.93 3.99
N ILE A 74 -2.68 10.48 4.35
CA ILE A 74 -2.45 9.46 5.38
C ILE A 74 -2.26 10.06 6.78
N GLY A 75 -2.18 11.39 6.90
CA GLY A 75 -1.96 12.06 8.18
C GLY A 75 -2.99 11.74 9.26
N PRO A 76 -4.29 11.60 8.94
CA PRO A 76 -5.33 11.25 9.91
C PRO A 76 -5.30 9.78 10.39
N VAL A 77 -4.48 8.92 9.81
CA VAL A 77 -4.38 7.50 10.22
C VAL A 77 -3.77 7.39 11.62
N ASP A 78 -4.38 6.59 12.49
CA ASP A 78 -3.90 6.37 13.86
C ASP A 78 -2.42 5.92 13.84
N PRO A 79 -1.52 6.54 14.61
CA PRO A 79 -0.07 6.28 14.56
C PRO A 79 0.32 4.85 14.98
N ARG A 80 -0.60 4.08 15.55
CA ARG A 80 -0.40 2.65 15.88
C ARG A 80 -0.57 1.74 14.66
N VAL A 81 -1.24 2.23 13.62
CA VAL A 81 -1.51 1.47 12.38
C VAL A 81 -0.26 1.46 11.51
N HIS A 82 0.08 0.28 10.96
CA HIS A 82 1.12 0.12 9.97
C HIS A 82 0.56 0.45 8.59
N ARG A 83 1.16 1.41 7.90
CA ARG A 83 0.72 1.82 6.56
C ARG A 83 1.60 1.16 5.51
N ILE A 84 0.98 0.49 4.56
CA ILE A 84 1.62 -0.03 3.35
C ILE A 84 1.15 0.89 2.22
N MET A 85 1.99 1.84 1.84
CA MET A 85 1.65 2.86 0.85
C MET A 85 2.18 2.47 -0.52
N ASP A 86 1.27 2.24 -1.47
CA ASP A 86 1.60 1.88 -2.84
C ASP A 86 1.85 3.14 -3.68
N LEU A 87 3.10 3.43 -4.02
CA LEU A 87 3.46 4.47 -4.99
C LEU A 87 3.30 3.94 -6.41
N LYS A 88 2.37 4.53 -7.14
CA LYS A 88 2.00 4.10 -8.49
C LYS A 88 3.08 4.46 -9.50
N ALA A 89 3.65 3.44 -10.14
CA ALA A 89 4.64 3.59 -11.20
C ALA A 89 4.00 4.13 -12.50
N PRO A 90 4.78 4.76 -13.41
CA PRO A 90 4.28 5.32 -14.66
C PRO A 90 3.45 4.34 -15.48
N GLY A 91 3.90 3.09 -15.63
CA GLY A 91 3.19 2.04 -16.36
C GLY A 91 1.78 1.73 -15.84
N SER A 92 1.46 2.10 -14.58
CA SER A 92 0.11 1.96 -14.04
C SER A 92 -0.92 2.89 -14.69
N GLY A 93 -0.47 4.00 -15.28
CA GLY A 93 -1.32 5.09 -15.78
C GLY A 93 -1.82 6.04 -14.68
N GLU A 94 -1.45 5.83 -13.41
CA GLU A 94 -1.96 6.60 -12.26
C GLU A 94 -0.85 7.28 -11.44
N HIS A 95 0.39 7.32 -11.94
CA HIS A 95 1.55 7.85 -11.19
C HIS A 95 1.41 9.33 -10.84
N GLU A 96 0.72 10.14 -11.63
CA GLU A 96 0.46 11.55 -11.35
C GLU A 96 -0.46 11.76 -10.13
N ARG A 97 -1.15 10.70 -9.71
CA ARG A 97 -2.02 10.70 -8.52
C ARG A 97 -1.27 10.45 -7.22
N ASN A 98 0.02 10.14 -7.27
CA ASN A 98 0.85 9.99 -6.08
C ASN A 98 0.86 11.30 -5.28
N ARG A 99 0.44 11.24 -4.02
CA ARG A 99 0.46 12.38 -3.10
C ARG A 99 1.82 12.44 -2.38
N TRP A 100 2.77 13.13 -2.97
CA TRP A 100 4.14 13.25 -2.43
C TRP A 100 4.19 13.81 -1.00
N ALA A 101 3.22 14.63 -0.62
CA ALA A 101 3.08 15.15 0.76
C ALA A 101 2.86 14.05 1.81
N ASN A 102 2.57 12.82 1.42
CA ASN A 102 2.47 11.67 2.32
C ASN A 102 3.85 11.14 2.75
N ILE A 103 4.88 11.29 1.92
CA ILE A 103 6.21 10.73 2.22
C ILE A 103 6.78 11.21 3.56
N PRO A 104 6.75 12.50 3.88
CA PRO A 104 7.25 12.98 5.19
C PRO A 104 6.47 12.43 6.39
N LEU A 105 5.26 11.92 6.19
CA LEU A 105 4.41 11.36 7.25
C LEU A 105 4.70 9.88 7.52
N LEU A 106 5.46 9.23 6.66
CA LEU A 106 5.87 7.82 6.83
C LEU A 106 6.93 7.69 7.91
N THR A 107 6.91 6.57 8.60
CA THR A 107 7.79 6.24 9.73
C THR A 107 8.42 4.86 9.58
N GLN A 108 9.32 4.49 10.46
CA GLN A 108 9.93 3.14 10.55
C GLN A 108 8.93 2.01 10.87
N ARG A 109 7.64 2.30 11.00
CA ARG A 109 6.55 1.32 11.10
C ARG A 109 5.92 1.01 9.77
N ASP A 110 6.11 1.88 8.79
CA ASP A 110 5.40 1.84 7.53
C ASP A 110 6.23 1.15 6.45
N GLU A 111 5.58 0.75 5.39
CA GLU A 111 6.21 0.21 4.20
C GLU A 111 5.77 1.01 2.96
N VAL A 112 6.62 1.06 1.95
CA VAL A 112 6.29 1.60 0.63
C VAL A 112 6.36 0.47 -0.38
N LYS A 113 5.34 0.37 -1.24
CA LYS A 113 5.21 -0.66 -2.26
C LYS A 113 5.25 -0.06 -3.65
N PHE A 114 5.93 -0.74 -4.56
CA PHE A 114 5.95 -0.47 -5.99
C PHE A 114 5.54 -1.73 -6.74
N VAL A 115 4.57 -1.60 -7.65
CA VAL A 115 4.18 -2.66 -8.59
C VAL A 115 4.67 -2.25 -9.98
N LEU A 116 5.49 -3.10 -10.60
CA LEU A 116 6.32 -2.76 -11.75
C LEU A 116 6.00 -3.68 -12.94
N SER A 117 5.86 -3.11 -14.11
CA SER A 117 5.55 -3.86 -15.34
C SER A 117 6.73 -4.04 -16.29
N HIS A 118 7.72 -3.15 -16.24
CA HIS A 118 8.88 -3.16 -17.13
C HIS A 118 10.08 -2.41 -16.52
N ARG A 119 11.20 -2.36 -17.25
CA ARG A 119 12.46 -1.76 -16.78
C ARG A 119 12.33 -0.28 -16.43
N GLU A 120 11.58 0.48 -17.21
CA GLU A 120 11.39 1.92 -17.00
C GLU A 120 10.66 2.21 -15.69
N ASP A 121 9.67 1.37 -15.31
CA ASP A 121 9.01 1.46 -14.01
C ASP A 121 10.00 1.22 -12.86
N TYR A 122 10.90 0.23 -13.02
CA TYR A 122 11.93 -0.06 -12.03
C TYR A 122 12.92 1.13 -11.88
N GLU A 123 13.38 1.70 -12.99
CA GLU A 123 14.31 2.85 -12.96
C GLU A 123 13.67 4.07 -12.31
N TRP A 124 12.39 4.31 -12.59
CA TRP A 124 11.62 5.34 -11.93
C TRP A 124 11.49 5.07 -10.41
N ALA A 125 11.10 3.87 -10.02
CA ALA A 125 10.98 3.50 -8.60
C ALA A 125 12.32 3.64 -7.86
N ARG A 126 13.43 3.19 -8.48
CA ARG A 126 14.79 3.36 -7.95
C ARG A 126 15.14 4.84 -7.75
N ALA A 127 14.79 5.70 -8.70
CA ALA A 127 15.01 7.14 -8.58
C ALA A 127 14.22 7.73 -7.42
N VAL A 128 12.94 7.38 -7.27
CA VAL A 128 12.08 7.81 -6.16
C VAL A 128 12.62 7.34 -4.80
N ILE A 129 13.07 6.08 -4.70
CA ILE A 129 13.66 5.55 -3.46
C ILE A 129 14.87 6.39 -3.05
N ARG A 130 15.76 6.70 -3.99
CA ARG A 130 16.98 7.49 -3.71
C ARG A 130 16.66 8.95 -3.39
N GLU A 131 15.78 9.58 -4.15
CA GLU A 131 15.40 11.00 -3.97
C GLU A 131 14.79 11.25 -2.59
N HIS A 132 13.95 10.32 -2.13
CA HIS A 132 13.23 10.48 -0.87
C HIS A 132 13.85 9.69 0.29
N ALA A 133 14.99 9.01 0.07
CA ALA A 133 15.65 8.12 1.04
C ALA A 133 14.67 7.14 1.71
N LEU A 134 13.82 6.49 0.90
CA LEU A 134 12.73 5.65 1.40
C LEU A 134 13.25 4.45 2.19
N ASP A 135 14.37 3.88 1.77
CA ASP A 135 15.06 2.79 2.45
C ASP A 135 15.52 3.11 3.88
N GLN A 136 15.71 4.40 4.18
CA GLN A 136 16.07 4.90 5.51
C GLN A 136 14.86 5.42 6.30
N ARG A 137 13.74 5.68 5.61
CA ARG A 137 12.55 6.30 6.18
C ARG A 137 11.55 5.28 6.71
N VAL A 138 11.37 4.18 6.00
CA VAL A 138 10.36 3.16 6.30
C VAL A 138 10.99 1.83 6.73
N ALA A 139 10.18 0.93 7.27
CA ALA A 139 10.62 -0.40 7.68
C ALA A 139 11.09 -1.24 6.49
N SER A 140 10.42 -1.11 5.34
CA SER A 140 10.77 -1.84 4.13
C SER A 140 10.22 -1.15 2.89
N VAL A 141 10.99 -1.20 1.81
CA VAL A 141 10.50 -0.90 0.47
C VAL A 141 10.24 -2.21 -0.26
N LEU A 142 9.04 -2.37 -0.78
CA LEU A 142 8.55 -3.59 -1.42
C LEU A 142 8.49 -3.38 -2.93
N MET A 143 8.92 -4.37 -3.70
CA MET A 143 8.79 -4.38 -5.15
C MET A 143 8.12 -5.67 -5.61
N SER A 144 7.06 -5.54 -6.40
CA SER A 144 6.32 -6.66 -6.99
C SER A 144 6.24 -6.53 -8.51
N CYS A 145 6.20 -7.67 -9.19
CA CYS A 145 5.99 -7.71 -10.64
C CYS A 145 4.51 -7.68 -11.00
N VAL A 146 4.16 -6.99 -12.07
CA VAL A 146 2.86 -7.18 -12.73
C VAL A 146 2.84 -8.58 -13.34
N PHE A 147 1.82 -9.36 -13.01
CA PHE A 147 1.67 -10.73 -13.47
C PHE A 147 1.66 -10.81 -15.02
N ASN A 148 2.44 -11.73 -15.58
CA ASN A 148 2.65 -11.95 -17.01
C ASN A 148 3.28 -10.77 -17.79
N GLU A 149 3.71 -9.69 -17.15
CA GLU A 149 4.39 -8.57 -17.84
C GLU A 149 5.87 -8.49 -17.46
N LEU A 150 6.20 -8.62 -16.18
CA LEU A 150 7.58 -8.63 -15.71
C LEU A 150 7.90 -9.97 -15.03
N ALA A 151 8.91 -10.65 -15.53
CA ALA A 151 9.38 -11.89 -14.90
C ALA A 151 10.08 -11.58 -13.56
N PRO A 152 9.73 -12.26 -12.45
CA PRO A 152 10.36 -12.02 -11.15
C PRO A 152 11.88 -12.13 -11.16
N ARG A 153 12.44 -13.05 -11.98
CA ARG A 153 13.89 -13.21 -12.12
C ARG A 153 14.58 -11.95 -12.64
N ASP A 154 13.90 -11.19 -13.54
CA ASP A 154 14.47 -10.00 -14.15
C ASP A 154 14.46 -8.86 -13.12
N LEU A 155 13.39 -8.70 -12.35
CA LEU A 155 13.34 -7.75 -11.23
C LEU A 155 14.42 -8.05 -10.19
N VAL A 156 14.58 -9.32 -9.79
CA VAL A 156 15.63 -9.73 -8.83
C VAL A 156 17.03 -9.42 -9.37
N ALA A 157 17.27 -9.69 -10.67
CA ALA A 157 18.56 -9.37 -11.29
C ALA A 157 18.87 -7.88 -11.22
N TRP A 158 17.90 -7.00 -11.54
CA TRP A 158 18.08 -5.54 -11.47
C TRP A 158 18.32 -5.04 -10.04
N VAL A 159 17.58 -5.58 -9.08
CA VAL A 159 17.74 -5.24 -7.66
C VAL A 159 19.13 -5.61 -7.16
N MET A 160 19.64 -6.79 -7.56
CA MET A 160 20.99 -7.25 -7.19
C MET A 160 22.08 -6.43 -7.90
N GLU A 161 21.93 -6.12 -9.19
CA GLU A 161 22.86 -5.30 -9.96
C GLU A 161 23.06 -3.91 -9.33
N ASP A 162 21.94 -3.29 -8.91
CA ASP A 162 21.95 -1.96 -8.31
C ASP A 162 22.24 -1.96 -6.79
N ALA A 163 22.36 -3.14 -6.16
CA ALA A 163 22.45 -3.33 -4.71
C ALA A 163 21.37 -2.54 -3.96
N LEU A 164 20.14 -2.53 -4.51
CA LEU A 164 19.04 -1.73 -3.97
C LEU A 164 18.46 -2.39 -2.71
N PRO A 165 18.38 -1.68 -1.56
CA PRO A 165 17.91 -2.26 -0.31
C PRO A 165 16.38 -2.36 -0.25
N VAL A 166 15.82 -3.28 -1.02
CA VAL A 166 14.38 -3.54 -1.14
C VAL A 166 14.05 -5.01 -0.93
N ARG A 167 12.79 -5.30 -0.64
CA ARG A 167 12.25 -6.66 -0.58
C ARG A 167 11.45 -6.94 -1.84
N VAL A 168 11.85 -7.93 -2.61
CA VAL A 168 11.04 -8.43 -3.73
C VAL A 168 9.94 -9.34 -3.20
N GLN A 169 8.69 -9.07 -3.60
CA GLN A 169 7.51 -9.88 -3.32
C GLN A 169 7.03 -10.55 -4.60
N LEU A 170 6.59 -11.82 -4.49
CA LEU A 170 6.03 -12.63 -5.59
C LEU A 170 4.50 -12.62 -5.53
#